data_c4e6a38a77f0244613407e87f94c2721
#
_entry.id   c4e6a38a77f0244613407e87f94c2721
#
_cell.length_a   1.000
_cell.length_b   1.000
_cell.length_c   1.000
_cell.angle_alpha   90.00
_cell.angle_beta   90.00
_cell.angle_gamma   90.00
#
_symmetry.space_group_name_H-M   'P 1'
#
loop_
_entity.id
_entity.type
_entity.pdbx_description
1 polymer ?
#
loop_
_entity_poly.entity_id
_entity_poly.type
_entity_poly.pdbx_seq_one_letter_code
_entity_poly.pdbx_strand_id
1 'polypeptide(L)'
;IDKTELSLSQDPTSGGSPDNALSLSQSIEFPTYYIARHKQLKAETQAERSKAAVVRLSLENDVKAAYYQAVYQAERLRVLESQDSLLAQYRTLAEKRYKAGETRQLELLSAERLQRENKMEVLAAHNELETAQLLLSRLVGSVETVEPKEDSLLPLDWKQASYNYSQTPDGQYSADRLKASEQAVRVAKNGFAPSLSLSLRNQLVISSWNPYDQDRSI
;
A
#
# COMPACT_ATOMS: atom_id res chain seq x y z
N ILE A 1 29.28 -2.31 -3.94
CA ILE A 1 30.70 -1.95 -4.02
C ILE A 1 30.90 -0.93 -2.94
N ASP A 2 31.80 -1.23 -1.98
CA ASP A 2 32.17 -0.30 -0.94
C ASP A 2 32.81 0.94 -1.54
N LYS A 3 32.75 2.05 -0.81
CA LYS A 3 33.24 3.33 -1.34
C LYS A 3 34.75 3.27 -1.61
N THR A 4 35.13 3.71 -2.79
CA THR A 4 36.52 4.03 -3.08
C THR A 4 36.89 5.24 -2.24
N GLU A 5 37.93 5.11 -1.42
CA GLU A 5 38.43 6.19 -0.57
C GLU A 5 39.70 6.74 -1.16
N LEU A 6 39.71 8.02 -1.47
CA LEU A 6 40.85 8.77 -1.88
C LEU A 6 41.22 9.69 -0.72
N SER A 7 42.40 9.50 -0.13
CA SER A 7 42.89 10.35 0.95
C SER A 7 44.21 11.01 0.59
N LEU A 8 44.31 12.28 0.86
CA LEU A 8 45.53 13.06 0.80
C LEU A 8 45.93 13.39 2.24
N SER A 9 47.10 12.91 2.67
CA SER A 9 47.64 13.23 3.98
C SER A 9 48.96 13.99 3.83
N GLN A 10 49.07 15.02 4.64
CA GLN A 10 50.31 15.77 4.79
C GLN A 10 50.78 15.62 6.23
N ASP A 11 51.92 15.02 6.42
CA ASP A 11 52.49 14.80 7.75
C ASP A 11 53.64 15.80 7.99
N PRO A 12 53.47 16.73 8.94
CA PRO A 12 54.55 17.66 9.29
C PRO A 12 55.63 16.90 10.09
N THR A 13 56.65 16.45 9.42
CA THR A 13 57.80 15.87 10.10
C THR A 13 58.56 16.92 10.88
N SER A 14 58.93 16.59 12.11
CA SER A 14 59.72 17.48 12.98
C SER A 14 61.10 17.75 12.36
N GLY A 15 61.24 18.88 11.67
CA GLY A 15 62.52 19.36 11.15
C GLY A 15 62.80 19.09 9.66
N GLY A 16 61.82 18.63 8.86
CA GLY A 16 61.95 18.41 7.41
C GLY A 16 60.81 19.00 6.60
N SER A 17 60.91 18.87 5.28
CA SER A 17 59.79 19.20 4.39
C SER A 17 58.60 18.27 4.66
N PRO A 18 57.34 18.75 4.57
CA PRO A 18 56.16 17.93 4.83
C PRO A 18 56.08 16.78 3.83
N ASP A 19 55.92 15.57 4.36
CA ASP A 19 55.64 14.38 3.53
C ASP A 19 54.23 14.41 3.04
N ASN A 20 54.04 14.36 1.73
CA ASN A 20 52.74 14.25 1.11
C ASN A 20 52.48 12.80 0.69
N ALA A 21 51.42 12.22 1.18
CA ALA A 21 50.99 10.89 0.76
C ALA A 21 49.61 10.93 0.15
N LEU A 22 49.51 10.41 -1.08
CA LEU A 22 48.26 10.14 -1.76
C LEU A 22 47.97 8.65 -1.61
N SER A 23 46.82 8.31 -1.00
CA SER A 23 46.39 6.93 -0.90
C SER A 23 45.02 6.75 -1.52
N LEU A 24 44.93 5.69 -2.32
CA LEU A 24 43.68 5.20 -2.92
C LEU A 24 43.43 3.82 -2.31
N SER A 25 42.32 3.67 -1.60
CA SER A 25 41.92 2.39 -1.03
C SER A 25 40.55 1.96 -1.58
N GLN A 26 40.43 0.68 -1.90
CA GLN A 26 39.21 0.04 -2.32
C GLN A 26 38.99 -1.23 -1.51
N SER A 27 37.93 -1.29 -0.74
CA SER A 27 37.47 -2.51 -0.09
C SER A 27 36.53 -3.27 -1.01
N ILE A 28 36.69 -4.57 -1.10
CA ILE A 28 35.87 -5.45 -1.91
C ILE A 28 35.50 -6.65 -1.03
N GLU A 29 34.20 -6.90 -0.92
CA GLU A 29 33.71 -8.12 -0.29
C GLU A 29 34.13 -9.36 -1.11
N PHE A 30 34.20 -10.50 -0.47
CA PHE A 30 34.56 -11.74 -1.16
C PHE A 30 33.55 -12.01 -2.32
N PRO A 31 34.00 -12.50 -3.49
CA PRO A 31 33.12 -12.63 -4.67
C PRO A 31 31.83 -13.41 -4.45
N THR A 32 31.84 -14.37 -3.51
CA THR A 32 30.62 -15.15 -3.16
C THR A 32 29.54 -14.28 -2.53
N TYR A 33 29.89 -13.17 -1.87
CA TYR A 33 28.94 -12.20 -1.34
C TYR A 33 28.10 -11.58 -2.46
N TYR A 34 28.73 -11.12 -3.51
CA TYR A 34 28.02 -10.49 -4.65
C TYR A 34 27.08 -11.46 -5.35
N ILE A 35 27.49 -12.73 -5.49
CA ILE A 35 26.64 -13.78 -6.07
C ILE A 35 25.42 -14.04 -5.17
N ALA A 36 25.63 -14.16 -3.86
CA ALA A 36 24.55 -14.38 -2.90
C ALA A 36 23.61 -13.16 -2.85
N ARG A 37 24.17 -11.94 -2.85
CA ARG A 37 23.40 -10.70 -2.87
C ARG A 37 22.55 -10.55 -4.14
N HIS A 38 23.11 -10.89 -5.29
CA HIS A 38 22.34 -10.91 -6.54
C HIS A 38 21.14 -11.87 -6.48
N LYS A 39 21.35 -13.08 -5.94
CA LYS A 39 20.27 -14.06 -5.76
C LYS A 39 19.21 -13.57 -4.77
N GLN A 40 19.61 -12.91 -3.68
CA GLN A 40 18.69 -12.29 -2.73
C GLN A 40 17.84 -11.22 -3.41
N LEU A 41 18.44 -10.26 -4.10
CA LEU A 41 17.74 -9.17 -4.79
C LEU A 41 16.76 -9.70 -5.84
N LYS A 42 17.13 -10.76 -6.56
CA LYS A 42 16.24 -11.43 -7.52
C LYS A 42 15.04 -12.07 -6.81
N ALA A 43 15.24 -12.72 -5.68
CA ALA A 43 14.16 -13.33 -4.89
C ALA A 43 13.25 -12.25 -4.27
N GLU A 44 13.81 -11.16 -3.76
CA GLU A 44 13.06 -10.00 -3.26
C GLU A 44 12.21 -9.37 -4.37
N THR A 45 12.77 -9.17 -5.56
CA THR A 45 12.02 -8.66 -6.72
C THR A 45 10.85 -9.58 -7.08
N GLN A 46 11.04 -10.90 -7.00
CA GLN A 46 9.97 -11.85 -7.25
C GLN A 46 8.89 -11.77 -6.15
N ALA A 47 9.27 -11.66 -4.88
CA ALA A 47 8.32 -11.50 -3.77
C ALA A 47 7.50 -10.19 -3.93
N GLU A 48 8.13 -9.08 -4.34
CA GLU A 48 7.40 -7.83 -4.59
C GLU A 48 6.43 -7.94 -5.79
N ARG A 49 6.77 -8.71 -6.83
CA ARG A 49 5.84 -9.00 -7.93
C ARG A 49 4.62 -9.81 -7.46
N SER A 50 4.85 -10.83 -6.63
CA SER A 50 3.75 -11.63 -6.05
C SER A 50 2.88 -10.78 -5.12
N LYS A 51 3.48 -9.86 -4.36
CA LYS A 51 2.77 -8.89 -3.53
C LYS A 51 1.85 -7.98 -4.35
N ALA A 52 2.31 -7.53 -5.53
CA ALA A 52 1.48 -6.74 -6.42
C ALA A 52 0.21 -7.49 -6.87
N ALA A 53 0.30 -8.82 -7.07
CA ALA A 53 -0.87 -9.65 -7.37
C ALA A 53 -1.86 -9.73 -6.19
N VAL A 54 -1.36 -9.80 -4.94
CA VAL A 54 -2.19 -9.74 -3.71
C VAL A 54 -2.94 -8.42 -3.62
N VAL A 55 -2.22 -7.31 -3.79
CA VAL A 55 -2.80 -5.95 -3.72
C VAL A 55 -3.87 -5.77 -4.81
N ARG A 56 -3.60 -6.28 -6.01
CA ARG A 56 -4.59 -6.24 -7.10
C ARG A 56 -5.86 -7.01 -6.75
N LEU A 57 -5.73 -8.22 -6.22
CA LEU A 57 -6.87 -9.02 -5.80
C LEU A 57 -7.67 -8.34 -4.68
N SER A 58 -6.98 -7.75 -3.69
CA SER A 58 -7.63 -6.96 -2.63
C SER A 58 -8.44 -5.81 -3.23
N LEU A 59 -7.82 -5.02 -4.11
CA LEU A 59 -8.51 -3.90 -4.76
C LEU A 59 -9.73 -4.36 -5.58
N GLU A 60 -9.62 -5.46 -6.33
CA GLU A 60 -10.75 -6.03 -7.06
C GLU A 60 -11.90 -6.43 -6.13
N ASN A 61 -11.59 -7.00 -4.97
CA ASN A 61 -12.60 -7.36 -3.97
C ASN A 61 -13.23 -6.12 -3.33
N ASP A 62 -12.43 -5.10 -3.01
CA ASP A 62 -12.91 -3.85 -2.43
C ASP A 62 -13.86 -3.12 -3.40
N VAL A 63 -13.50 -3.07 -4.69
CA VAL A 63 -14.36 -2.49 -5.73
C VAL A 63 -15.66 -3.28 -5.88
N LYS A 64 -15.62 -4.62 -5.90
CA LYS A 64 -16.81 -5.47 -5.96
C LYS A 64 -17.71 -5.25 -4.74
N ALA A 65 -17.13 -5.20 -3.54
CA ALA A 65 -17.89 -4.95 -2.32
C ALA A 65 -18.58 -3.58 -2.35
N ALA A 66 -17.86 -2.53 -2.75
CA ALA A 66 -18.42 -1.18 -2.89
C ALA A 66 -19.49 -1.10 -3.96
N TYR A 67 -19.33 -1.82 -5.08
CA TYR A 67 -20.32 -1.90 -6.14
C TYR A 67 -21.64 -2.52 -5.64
N TYR A 68 -21.57 -3.70 -5.02
CA TYR A 68 -22.78 -4.35 -4.49
C TYR A 68 -23.40 -3.60 -3.33
N GLN A 69 -22.60 -2.87 -2.56
CA GLN A 69 -23.12 -1.97 -1.53
C GLN A 69 -23.94 -0.83 -2.16
N ALA A 70 -23.46 -0.23 -3.25
CA ALA A 70 -24.21 0.81 -3.96
C ALA A 70 -25.49 0.27 -4.58
N VAL A 71 -25.47 -0.93 -5.19
CA VAL A 71 -26.67 -1.62 -5.70
C VAL A 71 -27.68 -1.87 -4.58
N TYR A 72 -27.21 -2.36 -3.42
CA TYR A 72 -28.08 -2.61 -2.26
C TYR A 72 -28.76 -1.32 -1.77
N GLN A 73 -28.01 -0.23 -1.65
CA GLN A 73 -28.60 1.04 -1.20
C GLN A 73 -29.58 1.62 -2.20
N ALA A 74 -29.34 1.47 -3.50
CA ALA A 74 -30.26 1.88 -4.54
C ALA A 74 -31.60 1.10 -4.45
N GLU A 75 -31.54 -0.21 -4.27
CA GLU A 75 -32.73 -1.04 -4.09
C GLU A 75 -33.47 -0.71 -2.80
N ARG A 76 -32.73 -0.52 -1.69
CA ARG A 76 -33.34 -0.11 -0.42
C ARG A 76 -34.08 1.21 -0.55
N LEU A 77 -33.50 2.19 -1.22
CA LEU A 77 -34.14 3.49 -1.47
C LEU A 77 -35.42 3.31 -2.27
N ARG A 78 -35.41 2.51 -3.36
CA ARG A 78 -36.58 2.24 -4.19
C ARG A 78 -37.72 1.60 -3.39
N VAL A 79 -37.41 0.66 -2.50
CA VAL A 79 -38.41 0.03 -1.61
C VAL A 79 -39.04 1.05 -0.66
N LEU A 80 -38.20 1.89 -0.02
CA LEU A 80 -38.68 2.92 0.91
C LEU A 80 -39.52 4.00 0.23
N GLU A 81 -39.16 4.39 -0.99
CA GLU A 81 -39.98 5.32 -1.81
C GLU A 81 -41.36 4.71 -2.19
N SER A 82 -41.38 3.43 -2.56
CA SER A 82 -42.62 2.70 -2.79
C SER A 82 -43.46 2.65 -1.52
N GLN A 83 -42.87 2.42 -0.38
CA GLN A 83 -43.54 2.44 0.92
C GLN A 83 -44.06 3.83 1.29
N ASP A 84 -43.32 4.92 0.97
CA ASP A 84 -43.79 6.29 1.21
C ASP A 84 -45.06 6.57 0.39
N SER A 85 -45.13 6.10 -0.84
CA SER A 85 -46.32 6.22 -1.69
C SER A 85 -47.54 5.53 -1.06
N LEU A 86 -47.37 4.32 -0.51
CA LEU A 86 -48.44 3.60 0.19
C LEU A 86 -48.88 4.32 1.47
N LEU A 87 -47.93 4.81 2.27
CA LEU A 87 -48.20 5.53 3.51
C LEU A 87 -48.90 6.88 3.25
N ALA A 88 -48.57 7.56 2.14
CA ALA A 88 -49.27 8.76 1.70
C ALA A 88 -50.75 8.50 1.37
N GLN A 89 -51.01 7.39 0.68
CA GLN A 89 -52.40 6.96 0.37
C GLN A 89 -53.15 6.60 1.68
N TYR A 90 -52.50 5.85 2.57
CA TYR A 90 -53.08 5.49 3.87
C TYR A 90 -53.43 6.74 4.70
N ARG A 91 -52.50 7.71 4.82
CA ARG A 91 -52.77 8.99 5.48
C ARG A 91 -53.97 9.72 4.87
N THR A 92 -54.04 9.80 3.53
CA THR A 92 -55.14 10.46 2.82
C THR A 92 -56.48 9.79 3.12
N LEU A 93 -56.50 8.46 3.17
CA LEU A 93 -57.69 7.70 3.54
C LEU A 93 -58.09 7.94 5.01
N ALA A 94 -57.17 7.88 5.94
CA ALA A 94 -57.38 8.15 7.35
C ALA A 94 -57.92 9.57 7.59
N GLU A 95 -57.43 10.57 6.85
CA GLU A 95 -57.93 11.95 6.89
C GLU A 95 -59.39 12.07 6.41
N LYS A 96 -59.74 11.41 5.31
CA LYS A 96 -61.11 11.38 4.78
C LYS A 96 -62.08 10.74 5.76
N ARG A 97 -61.70 9.60 6.36
CA ARG A 97 -62.54 8.87 7.35
C ARG A 97 -62.68 9.67 8.64
N TYR A 98 -61.64 10.35 9.10
CA TYR A 98 -61.74 11.24 10.24
C TYR A 98 -62.67 12.42 9.98
N LYS A 99 -62.59 13.08 8.81
CA LYS A 99 -63.51 14.17 8.42
C LYS A 99 -64.96 13.72 8.28
N ALA A 100 -65.15 12.46 7.89
CA ALA A 100 -66.49 11.86 7.84
C ALA A 100 -67.04 11.41 9.21
N GLY A 101 -66.24 11.50 10.26
CA GLY A 101 -66.64 11.05 11.59
C GLY A 101 -66.63 9.54 11.80
N GLU A 102 -66.03 8.79 10.84
CA GLU A 102 -66.00 7.32 10.85
C GLU A 102 -64.86 6.77 11.74
N THR A 103 -63.85 7.58 12.07
CA THR A 103 -62.69 7.15 12.85
C THR A 103 -62.24 8.21 13.84
N ARG A 104 -61.42 7.82 14.80
CA ARG A 104 -60.88 8.70 15.81
C ARG A 104 -59.64 9.44 15.32
N GLN A 105 -59.36 10.63 15.86
CA GLN A 105 -58.17 11.42 15.58
C GLN A 105 -56.85 10.64 15.75
N LEU A 106 -56.82 9.64 16.65
CA LEU A 106 -55.66 8.79 16.89
C LEU A 106 -55.23 8.03 15.63
N GLU A 107 -56.16 7.56 14.81
CA GLU A 107 -55.83 6.86 13.55
C GLU A 107 -55.15 7.80 12.55
N LEU A 108 -55.65 9.03 12.40
CA LEU A 108 -55.02 10.05 11.55
C LEU A 108 -53.61 10.40 12.05
N LEU A 109 -53.43 10.64 13.35
CA LEU A 109 -52.11 10.95 13.94
C LEU A 109 -51.13 9.79 13.77
N SER A 110 -51.61 8.54 13.90
CA SER A 110 -50.78 7.36 13.68
C SER A 110 -50.30 7.25 12.22
N ALA A 111 -51.20 7.50 11.26
CA ALA A 111 -50.87 7.52 9.83
C ALA A 111 -49.85 8.62 9.49
N GLU A 112 -50.04 9.82 10.05
CA GLU A 112 -49.09 10.93 9.89
C GLU A 112 -47.71 10.63 10.49
N ARG A 113 -47.66 10.00 11.66
CA ARG A 113 -46.43 9.59 12.31
C ARG A 113 -45.66 8.59 11.43
N LEU A 114 -46.31 7.53 10.99
CA LEU A 114 -45.72 6.51 10.11
C LEU A 114 -45.16 7.10 8.83
N GLN A 115 -45.90 8.03 8.19
CA GLN A 115 -45.42 8.69 6.99
C GLN A 115 -44.18 9.56 7.25
N ARG A 116 -44.14 10.29 8.40
CA ARG A 116 -42.97 11.11 8.75
C ARG A 116 -41.75 10.25 9.04
N GLU A 117 -41.92 9.14 9.78
CA GLU A 117 -40.85 8.18 10.06
C GLU A 117 -40.25 7.63 8.76
N ASN A 118 -41.12 7.15 7.85
CA ASN A 118 -40.65 6.63 6.56
C ASN A 118 -39.93 7.70 5.72
N LYS A 119 -40.38 8.95 5.73
CA LYS A 119 -39.70 10.04 5.01
C LYS A 119 -38.30 10.29 5.56
N MET A 120 -38.09 10.16 6.87
CA MET A 120 -36.74 10.24 7.47
C MET A 120 -35.88 9.07 7.03
N GLU A 121 -36.45 7.86 6.92
CA GLU A 121 -35.72 6.70 6.42
C GLU A 121 -35.35 6.84 4.92
N VAL A 122 -36.25 7.38 4.09
CA VAL A 122 -35.96 7.70 2.68
C VAL A 122 -34.77 8.69 2.60
N LEU A 123 -34.77 9.75 3.39
CA LEU A 123 -33.68 10.72 3.41
C LEU A 123 -32.37 10.08 3.84
N ALA A 124 -32.40 9.25 4.88
CA ALA A 124 -31.22 8.52 5.35
C ALA A 124 -30.69 7.56 4.26
N ALA A 125 -31.57 6.79 3.62
CA ALA A 125 -31.21 5.88 2.55
C ALA A 125 -30.62 6.60 1.32
N HIS A 126 -31.12 7.79 0.99
CA HIS A 126 -30.55 8.62 -0.07
C HIS A 126 -29.10 9.03 0.26
N ASN A 127 -28.82 9.50 1.49
CA ASN A 127 -27.47 9.86 1.92
C ASN A 127 -26.53 8.64 1.96
N GLU A 128 -27.04 7.46 2.36
CA GLU A 128 -26.28 6.22 2.34
C GLU A 128 -25.93 5.78 0.90
N LEU A 129 -26.86 5.95 -0.05
CA LEU A 129 -26.60 5.68 -1.47
C LEU A 129 -25.53 6.62 -2.02
N GLU A 130 -25.64 7.92 -1.77
CA GLU A 130 -24.64 8.90 -2.21
C GLU A 130 -23.25 8.57 -1.65
N THR A 131 -23.19 8.22 -0.36
CA THR A 131 -21.94 7.81 0.28
C THR A 131 -21.34 6.55 -0.37
N ALA A 132 -22.17 5.55 -0.69
CA ALA A 132 -21.72 4.33 -1.34
C ALA A 132 -21.20 4.59 -2.77
N GLN A 133 -21.88 5.46 -3.52
CA GLN A 133 -21.47 5.87 -4.87
C GLN A 133 -20.15 6.66 -4.85
N LEU A 134 -19.97 7.55 -3.89
CA LEU A 134 -18.71 8.28 -3.71
C LEU A 134 -17.54 7.34 -3.36
N LEU A 135 -17.78 6.35 -2.49
CA LEU A 135 -16.76 5.33 -2.17
C LEU A 135 -16.39 4.52 -3.41
N LEU A 136 -17.36 4.08 -4.18
CA LEU A 136 -17.15 3.35 -5.44
C LEU A 136 -16.34 4.20 -6.43
N SER A 137 -16.73 5.45 -6.64
CA SER A 137 -16.04 6.38 -7.54
C SER A 137 -14.58 6.59 -7.15
N ARG A 138 -14.31 6.72 -5.84
CA ARG A 138 -12.95 6.84 -5.30
C ARG A 138 -12.10 5.59 -5.57
N LEU A 139 -12.66 4.39 -5.37
CA LEU A 139 -11.95 3.14 -5.60
C LEU A 139 -11.66 2.89 -7.08
N VAL A 140 -12.56 3.31 -7.96
CA VAL A 140 -12.38 3.24 -9.42
C VAL A 140 -11.47 4.36 -9.95
N GLY A 141 -11.24 5.41 -9.14
CA GLY A 141 -10.44 6.58 -9.56
C GLY A 141 -11.19 7.52 -10.49
N SER A 142 -12.53 7.49 -10.49
CA SER A 142 -13.35 8.40 -11.28
C SER A 142 -13.57 9.72 -10.55
N VAL A 143 -13.54 10.83 -11.29
CA VAL A 143 -13.94 12.16 -10.80
C VAL A 143 -15.46 12.32 -10.78
N GLU A 144 -16.14 11.63 -11.70
CA GLU A 144 -17.58 11.63 -11.77
C GLU A 144 -18.18 10.54 -10.89
N THR A 145 -19.38 10.77 -10.37
CA THR A 145 -20.11 9.78 -9.56
C THR A 145 -20.44 8.56 -10.42
N VAL A 146 -19.97 7.40 -10.00
CA VAL A 146 -20.23 6.14 -10.69
C VAL A 146 -21.52 5.53 -10.16
N GLU A 147 -22.49 5.37 -11.05
CA GLU A 147 -23.74 4.67 -10.74
C GLU A 147 -23.63 3.18 -11.12
N PRO A 148 -24.11 2.27 -10.27
CA PRO A 148 -24.16 0.87 -10.63
C PRO A 148 -25.16 0.64 -11.77
N LYS A 149 -24.78 -0.20 -12.72
CA LYS A 149 -25.63 -0.51 -13.89
C LYS A 149 -26.72 -1.54 -13.58
N GLU A 150 -26.51 -2.37 -12.57
CA GLU A 150 -27.47 -3.41 -12.17
C GLU A 150 -28.54 -2.82 -11.26
N ASP A 151 -29.79 -3.11 -11.59
CA ASP A 151 -30.95 -2.59 -10.87
C ASP A 151 -31.47 -3.55 -9.79
N SER A 152 -30.88 -4.75 -9.66
CA SER A 152 -31.33 -5.74 -8.69
C SER A 152 -30.22 -6.66 -8.19
N LEU A 153 -30.37 -7.06 -6.93
CA LEU A 153 -29.52 -8.08 -6.32
C LEU A 153 -30.00 -9.47 -6.75
N LEU A 154 -29.12 -10.23 -7.39
CA LEU A 154 -29.40 -11.61 -7.73
C LEU A 154 -28.97 -12.55 -6.59
N PRO A 155 -29.73 -13.64 -6.33
CA PRO A 155 -29.29 -14.66 -5.37
C PRO A 155 -27.96 -15.28 -5.79
N LEU A 156 -27.01 -15.36 -4.85
CA LEU A 156 -25.74 -16.04 -5.08
C LEU A 156 -25.95 -17.56 -5.03
N ASP A 157 -25.58 -18.25 -6.11
CA ASP A 157 -25.46 -19.70 -6.13
C ASP A 157 -24.12 -20.10 -5.51
N TRP A 158 -24.15 -20.55 -4.25
CA TRP A 158 -22.96 -20.98 -3.51
C TRP A 158 -22.50 -22.35 -4.02
N LYS A 159 -21.52 -22.35 -4.93
CA LYS A 159 -20.78 -23.57 -5.24
C LYS A 159 -19.59 -23.67 -4.29
N GLN A 160 -19.53 -24.77 -3.56
CA GLN A 160 -18.41 -25.07 -2.68
C GLN A 160 -17.15 -25.30 -3.53
N ALA A 161 -16.33 -24.26 -3.69
CA ALA A 161 -15.04 -24.36 -4.36
C ALA A 161 -14.02 -25.03 -3.42
N SER A 162 -13.27 -26.00 -3.92
CA SER A 162 -12.13 -26.52 -3.18
C SER A 162 -11.06 -25.43 -3.07
N TYR A 163 -10.75 -25.03 -1.86
CA TYR A 163 -9.78 -23.97 -1.59
C TYR A 163 -8.38 -24.59 -1.41
N ASN A 164 -7.45 -24.19 -2.26
CA ASN A 164 -6.05 -24.53 -2.12
C ASN A 164 -5.23 -23.24 -1.89
N TYR A 165 -4.80 -23.03 -0.65
CA TYR A 165 -4.06 -21.83 -0.26
C TYR A 165 -2.80 -21.60 -1.09
N SER A 166 -2.03 -22.64 -1.42
CA SER A 166 -0.78 -22.51 -2.17
C SER A 166 -0.97 -21.97 -3.61
N GLN A 167 -2.18 -22.06 -4.16
CA GLN A 167 -2.53 -21.53 -5.48
C GLN A 167 -3.06 -20.10 -5.43
N THR A 168 -3.33 -19.57 -4.25
CA THR A 168 -3.77 -18.18 -4.09
C THR A 168 -2.59 -17.21 -4.22
N PRO A 169 -2.82 -15.95 -4.62
CA PRO A 169 -1.80 -14.91 -4.62
C PRO A 169 -1.09 -14.76 -3.27
N ASP A 170 -1.81 -14.84 -2.15
CA ASP A 170 -1.26 -14.80 -0.79
C ASP A 170 -0.32 -15.97 -0.50
N GLY A 171 -0.71 -17.18 -0.92
CA GLY A 171 0.12 -18.38 -0.79
C GLY A 171 1.40 -18.28 -1.60
N GLN A 172 1.31 -17.77 -2.83
CA GLN A 172 2.46 -17.53 -3.70
C GLN A 172 3.40 -16.46 -3.13
N TYR A 173 2.84 -15.32 -2.65
CA TYR A 173 3.60 -14.27 -2.01
C TYR A 173 4.33 -14.78 -0.76
N SER A 174 3.65 -15.54 0.09
CA SER A 174 4.25 -16.12 1.30
C SER A 174 5.41 -17.07 0.96
N ALA A 175 5.26 -17.91 -0.07
CA ALA A 175 6.31 -18.81 -0.54
C ALA A 175 7.51 -18.03 -1.13
N ASP A 176 7.27 -16.99 -1.92
CA ASP A 176 8.34 -16.17 -2.51
C ASP A 176 9.07 -15.33 -1.45
N ARG A 177 8.36 -14.82 -0.44
CA ARG A 177 8.94 -14.12 0.71
C ARG A 177 9.82 -15.05 1.54
N LEU A 178 9.40 -16.31 1.74
CA LEU A 178 10.23 -17.31 2.41
C LEU A 178 11.54 -17.53 1.66
N LYS A 179 11.49 -17.72 0.33
CA LYS A 179 12.68 -17.85 -0.51
C LYS A 179 13.60 -16.63 -0.41
N ALA A 180 13.03 -15.41 -0.41
CA ALA A 180 13.82 -14.19 -0.24
C ALA A 180 14.54 -14.16 1.11
N SER A 181 13.85 -14.54 2.19
CA SER A 181 14.44 -14.65 3.53
C SER A 181 15.55 -15.70 3.60
N GLU A 182 15.38 -16.86 2.95
CA GLU A 182 16.43 -17.88 2.86
C GLU A 182 17.69 -17.35 2.14
N GLN A 183 17.51 -16.58 1.07
CA GLN A 183 18.65 -15.95 0.38
C GLN A 183 19.30 -14.86 1.25
N ALA A 184 18.53 -14.10 2.03
CA ALA A 184 19.07 -13.13 2.98
C ALA A 184 19.96 -13.81 4.04
N VAL A 185 19.53 -14.97 4.57
CA VAL A 185 20.37 -15.78 5.47
C VAL A 185 21.68 -16.21 4.80
N ARG A 186 21.65 -16.58 3.51
CA ARG A 186 22.86 -16.93 2.76
C ARG A 186 23.80 -15.75 2.61
N VAL A 187 23.28 -14.54 2.36
CA VAL A 187 24.09 -13.31 2.32
C VAL A 187 24.71 -13.04 3.68
N ALA A 188 23.92 -13.12 4.76
CA ALA A 188 24.43 -12.94 6.12
C ALA A 188 25.56 -13.92 6.47
N LYS A 189 25.46 -15.18 6.03
CA LYS A 189 26.54 -16.17 6.20
C LYS A 189 27.84 -15.79 5.46
N ASN A 190 27.76 -15.06 4.35
CA ASN A 190 28.96 -14.57 3.65
C ASN A 190 29.67 -13.44 4.42
N GLY A 191 29.01 -12.79 5.40
CA GLY A 191 29.67 -11.85 6.30
C GLY A 191 30.78 -12.44 7.19
N PHE A 192 30.86 -13.79 7.28
CA PHE A 192 31.97 -14.49 7.90
C PHE A 192 33.20 -14.69 6.96
N ALA A 193 33.02 -14.39 5.65
CA ALA A 193 34.13 -14.46 4.71
C ALA A 193 35.04 -13.24 4.87
N PRO A 194 36.37 -13.39 4.61
CA PRO A 194 37.29 -12.27 4.69
C PRO A 194 36.97 -11.21 3.64
N SER A 195 37.04 -9.93 4.00
CA SER A 195 37.05 -8.83 3.04
C SER A 195 38.46 -8.66 2.43
N LEU A 196 38.50 -8.24 1.17
CA LEU A 196 39.74 -7.94 0.46
C LEU A 196 39.85 -6.41 0.34
N SER A 197 40.96 -5.85 0.88
CA SER A 197 41.26 -4.44 0.68
C SER A 197 42.47 -4.28 -0.22
N LEU A 198 42.31 -3.52 -1.29
CA LEU A 198 43.41 -3.10 -2.15
C LEU A 198 43.68 -1.64 -1.87
N SER A 199 44.92 -1.33 -1.43
CA SER A 199 45.35 0.04 -1.22
C SER A 199 46.62 0.34 -2.04
N LEU A 200 46.57 1.44 -2.75
CA LEU A 200 47.74 2.03 -3.42
C LEU A 200 48.06 3.31 -2.71
N ARG A 201 49.28 3.35 -2.14
CA ARG A 201 49.82 4.55 -1.49
C ARG A 201 51.05 5.03 -2.24
N ASN A 202 51.03 6.29 -2.65
CA ASN A 202 52.22 6.95 -3.20
C ASN A 202 52.64 8.04 -2.21
N GLN A 203 53.83 7.90 -1.64
CA GLN A 203 54.41 8.85 -0.71
C GLN A 203 55.55 9.56 -1.42
N LEU A 204 55.42 10.85 -1.61
CA LEU A 204 56.47 11.73 -2.06
C LEU A 204 57.23 12.18 -0.80
N VAL A 205 58.31 11.47 -0.51
CA VAL A 205 59.32 11.94 0.43
C VAL A 205 60.18 12.95 -0.33
N ILE A 206 59.89 14.21 -0.14
CA ILE A 206 60.79 15.26 -0.63
C ILE A 206 61.98 15.20 0.31
N SER A 207 62.95 14.34 -0.01
CA SER A 207 64.18 14.28 0.72
C SER A 207 64.90 15.62 0.58
N SER A 208 64.83 16.37 1.64
CA SER A 208 65.84 17.31 2.07
C SER A 208 66.41 18.28 1.03
N TRP A 209 65.73 19.37 0.89
CA TRP A 209 66.53 20.57 0.99
C TRP A 209 66.47 20.96 2.50
N ASN A 210 67.49 20.52 3.27
CA ASN A 210 67.69 21.01 4.62
C ASN A 210 68.59 22.29 4.52
N PRO A 211 68.01 23.50 4.70
CA PRO A 211 68.76 24.74 4.61
C PRO A 211 69.78 24.86 5.70
N TYR A 212 69.77 23.98 6.67
CA TYR A 212 70.78 23.91 7.77
C TYR A 212 71.85 22.88 7.53
N ASP A 213 71.81 22.09 6.46
CA ASP A 213 72.86 21.11 6.13
C ASP A 213 73.80 21.72 5.11
N GLN A 214 74.30 22.94 5.41
CA GLN A 214 75.31 23.63 4.61
C GLN A 214 76.74 23.14 4.88
N ASP A 215 76.91 22.13 5.72
CA ASP A 215 78.22 21.63 6.10
C ASP A 215 78.68 20.36 5.36
N ARG A 216 78.06 20.00 4.25
CA ARG A 216 78.58 18.99 3.31
C ARG A 216 78.93 19.54 1.96
N SER A 217 79.70 20.60 1.99
CA SER A 217 80.56 20.94 0.86
C SER A 217 82.01 20.74 1.27
N ILE A 218 82.49 19.55 1.04
CA ILE A 218 83.85 19.27 0.52
C ILE A 218 83.94 17.80 0.22
#